data_2228bba86705076156bcbf8d1dc14120
#
_entry.id   2228bba86705076156bcbf8d1dc14120
#
_cell.length_a   1.000
_cell.length_b   1.000
_cell.length_c   1.000
_cell.angle_alpha   90.00
_cell.angle_beta   90.00
_cell.angle_gamma   90.00
#
_symmetry.space_group_name_H-M   'P 1'
#
loop_
_entity.id
_entity.type
_entity.pdbx_description
1 polymer ?
#
loop_
_entity_poly.entity_id
_entity_poly.type
_entity_poly.pdbx_seq_one_letter_code
_entity_poly.pdbx_strand_id
1 'polypeptide(L)'
;MYDENKAKVTFINALKHTKGKWRGVPFELLPWQDKIINDVFGTVKENGYRQYNTAYVEIPKKMGKSELAAGVALYLTCGDGEWGAEVYGCASDRQQASIVFDVAVDMVEQCPALKKRIKPVMSVKRLVYKPTNSY
;
A
#
# COMPACT_ATOMS: atom_id res chain seq x y z
N MET A 1 -23.91 5.34 -6.26
CA MET A 1 -23.28 4.74 -5.07
C MET A 1 -21.79 4.62 -5.31
N TYR A 2 -20.96 5.17 -4.45
CA TYR A 2 -19.52 5.11 -4.56
C TYR A 2 -19.06 3.67 -4.24
N ASP A 3 -18.43 3.01 -5.20
CA ASP A 3 -17.87 1.67 -5.01
C ASP A 3 -16.48 1.80 -4.38
N GLU A 4 -16.41 1.65 -3.07
CA GLU A 4 -15.16 1.73 -2.33
C GLU A 4 -14.13 0.67 -2.76
N ASN A 5 -14.58 -0.49 -3.22
CA ASN A 5 -13.69 -1.54 -3.70
C ASN A 5 -12.97 -1.11 -4.97
N LYS A 6 -13.71 -0.48 -5.88
CA LYS A 6 -13.15 0.05 -7.12
C LYS A 6 -12.12 1.17 -6.84
N ALA A 7 -12.36 1.99 -5.82
CA ALA A 7 -11.43 3.04 -5.43
C ALA A 7 -10.11 2.46 -4.88
N LYS A 8 -10.16 1.39 -4.11
CA LYS A 8 -8.98 0.70 -3.54
C LYS A 8 -8.08 0.13 -4.64
N VAL A 9 -8.67 -0.62 -5.54
CA VAL A 9 -7.97 -1.18 -6.71
C VAL A 9 -7.42 -0.07 -7.60
N THR A 10 -8.19 0.97 -7.85
CA THR A 10 -7.77 2.13 -8.65
C THR A 10 -6.57 2.84 -8.02
N PHE A 11 -6.57 3.02 -6.69
CA PHE A 11 -5.44 3.63 -5.99
C PHE A 11 -4.16 2.83 -6.20
N ILE A 12 -4.21 1.50 -5.98
CA ILE A 12 -3.04 0.64 -6.12
C ILE A 12 -2.57 0.57 -7.57
N ASN A 13 -3.48 0.48 -8.53
CA ASN A 13 -3.16 0.46 -9.96
C ASN A 13 -2.58 1.81 -10.46
N ALA A 14 -2.80 2.90 -9.76
CA ALA A 14 -2.18 4.19 -10.08
C ALA A 14 -0.70 4.28 -9.66
N LEU A 15 -0.24 3.38 -8.80
CA LEU A 15 1.17 3.28 -8.43
C LEU A 15 1.98 2.66 -9.58
N LYS A 16 3.30 2.80 -9.52
CA LYS A 16 4.19 2.30 -10.56
C LYS A 16 5.21 1.32 -10.02
N HIS A 17 5.61 0.38 -10.86
CA HIS A 17 6.71 -0.53 -10.54
C HIS A 17 8.00 0.21 -10.25
N THR A 18 8.79 -0.30 -9.31
CA THR A 18 9.99 0.37 -8.81
C THR A 18 11.28 -0.22 -9.32
N LYS A 19 11.26 -1.44 -9.86
CA LYS A 19 12.48 -2.19 -10.20
C LYS A 19 12.43 -2.84 -11.58
N GLY A 20 13.64 -3.06 -12.13
CA GLY A 20 13.87 -3.82 -13.34
C GLY A 20 13.25 -3.16 -14.58
N LYS A 21 12.96 -3.98 -15.57
CA LYS A 21 12.35 -3.54 -16.84
C LYS A 21 10.95 -2.95 -16.70
N TRP A 22 10.30 -3.17 -15.56
CA TRP A 22 8.95 -2.69 -15.27
C TRP A 22 8.92 -1.34 -14.55
N ARG A 23 10.10 -0.79 -14.19
CA ARG A 23 10.17 0.51 -13.51
C ARG A 23 9.43 1.58 -14.31
N GLY A 24 8.55 2.32 -13.64
CA GLY A 24 7.74 3.39 -14.25
C GLY A 24 6.50 2.92 -14.99
N VAL A 25 6.32 1.61 -15.18
CA VAL A 25 5.08 1.04 -15.72
C VAL A 25 4.02 1.00 -14.61
N PRO A 26 2.75 1.35 -14.88
CA PRO A 26 1.67 1.23 -13.89
C PRO A 26 1.62 -0.16 -13.26
N PHE A 27 1.40 -0.19 -11.95
CA PHE A 27 1.28 -1.42 -11.19
C PHE A 27 -0.13 -1.99 -11.37
N GLU A 28 -0.31 -2.83 -12.39
CA GLU A 28 -1.57 -3.54 -12.60
C GLU A 28 -1.64 -4.76 -11.69
N LEU A 29 -2.69 -4.81 -10.86
CA LEU A 29 -2.93 -5.97 -10.02
C LEU A 29 -3.24 -7.20 -10.87
N LEU A 30 -2.52 -8.26 -10.62
CA LEU A 30 -2.85 -9.58 -11.18
C LEU A 30 -4.17 -10.09 -10.58
N PRO A 31 -4.91 -10.98 -11.27
CA PRO A 31 -6.21 -11.45 -10.79
C PRO A 31 -6.22 -11.97 -9.35
N TRP A 32 -5.18 -12.67 -8.93
CA TRP A 32 -5.05 -13.17 -7.57
C TRP A 32 -4.75 -12.07 -6.55
N GLN A 33 -4.00 -11.03 -6.93
CA GLN A 33 -3.75 -9.84 -6.09
C GLN A 33 -5.03 -9.03 -5.92
N ASP A 34 -5.74 -8.81 -7.01
CA ASP A 34 -7.03 -8.12 -7.02
C ASP A 34 -8.03 -8.84 -6.11
N LYS A 35 -8.09 -10.17 -6.18
CA LYS A 35 -8.93 -10.98 -5.30
C LYS A 35 -8.59 -10.78 -3.83
N ILE A 36 -7.30 -10.80 -3.45
CA ILE A 36 -6.87 -10.57 -2.06
C ILE A 36 -7.33 -9.18 -1.58
N ILE A 37 -7.10 -8.15 -2.39
CA ILE A 37 -7.48 -6.79 -2.03
C ILE A 37 -9.00 -6.67 -1.85
N ASN A 38 -9.77 -7.22 -2.76
CA ASN A 38 -11.23 -7.19 -2.68
C ASN A 38 -11.76 -8.00 -1.49
N ASP A 39 -11.23 -9.17 -1.22
CA ASP A 39 -11.66 -9.99 -0.09
C ASP A 39 -11.35 -9.30 1.25
N VAL A 40 -10.14 -8.77 1.41
CA VAL A 40 -9.69 -8.18 2.68
C VAL A 40 -10.34 -6.81 2.94
N PHE A 41 -10.39 -5.95 1.95
CA PHE A 41 -10.85 -4.57 2.11
C PHE A 41 -12.30 -4.36 1.66
N GLY A 42 -12.81 -5.22 0.80
CA GLY A 42 -14.14 -5.10 0.21
C GLY A 42 -15.24 -5.79 0.99
N THR A 43 -14.90 -6.77 1.82
CA THR A 43 -15.89 -7.46 2.65
C THR A 43 -16.09 -6.69 3.95
N VAL A 44 -17.28 -6.13 4.11
CA VAL A 44 -17.65 -5.33 5.29
C VAL A 44 -18.84 -5.95 6.03
N LYS A 45 -18.92 -5.69 7.32
CA LYS A 45 -20.04 -6.05 8.19
C LYS A 45 -21.21 -5.09 7.97
N GLU A 46 -22.38 -5.43 8.49
CA GLU A 46 -23.57 -4.57 8.44
C GLU A 46 -23.34 -3.17 9.03
N ASN A 47 -22.44 -3.05 10.02
CA ASN A 47 -22.06 -1.77 10.64
C ASN A 47 -21.04 -0.96 9.84
N GLY A 48 -20.65 -1.41 8.64
CA GLY A 48 -19.68 -0.74 7.76
C GLY A 48 -18.21 -1.01 8.07
N TYR A 49 -17.88 -1.71 9.17
CA TYR A 49 -16.52 -2.09 9.47
C TYR A 49 -16.05 -3.29 8.66
N ARG A 50 -14.73 -3.40 8.42
CA ARG A 50 -14.15 -4.54 7.72
C ARG A 50 -14.46 -5.86 8.43
N GLN A 51 -14.79 -6.87 7.65
CA GLN A 51 -15.04 -8.23 8.15
C GLN A 51 -13.75 -8.86 8.68
N TYR A 52 -12.64 -8.66 7.97
CA TYR A 52 -11.36 -9.29 8.28
C TYR A 52 -10.40 -8.29 8.92
N ASN A 53 -9.87 -8.67 10.09
CA ASN A 53 -8.85 -7.89 10.82
C ASN A 53 -7.45 -8.47 10.61
N THR A 54 -7.36 -9.70 10.12
CA THR A 54 -6.11 -10.41 9.89
C THR A 54 -6.16 -11.10 8.54
N ALA A 55 -5.09 -11.00 7.79
CA ALA A 55 -4.89 -11.74 6.55
C ALA A 55 -3.53 -12.42 6.57
N TYR A 56 -3.51 -13.71 6.29
CA TYR A 56 -2.29 -14.47 6.07
C TYR A 56 -2.13 -14.75 4.57
N VAL A 57 -1.01 -14.27 4.00
CA VAL A 57 -0.75 -14.39 2.57
C VAL A 57 0.58 -15.09 2.36
N GLU A 58 0.53 -16.30 1.83
CA GLU A 58 1.70 -17.10 1.49
C GLU A 58 1.92 -17.12 -0.01
N ILE A 59 3.05 -16.59 -0.45
CA ILE A 59 3.38 -16.42 -1.86
C ILE A 59 4.86 -16.78 -2.07
N PRO A 60 5.22 -17.49 -3.16
CA PRO A 60 6.61 -17.79 -3.49
C PRO A 60 7.47 -16.54 -3.66
N LYS A 61 8.77 -16.69 -3.54
CA LYS A 61 9.74 -15.62 -3.84
C LYS A 61 9.58 -15.10 -5.27
N LYS A 62 9.88 -13.82 -5.47
CA LYS A 62 9.84 -13.12 -6.76
C LYS A 62 8.45 -12.98 -7.40
N MET A 63 7.40 -13.10 -6.60
CA MET A 63 6.01 -12.90 -7.04
C MET A 63 5.44 -11.52 -6.71
N GLY A 64 6.29 -10.52 -6.46
CA GLY A 64 5.86 -9.14 -6.25
C GLY A 64 5.30 -8.84 -4.85
N LYS A 65 5.63 -9.62 -3.83
CA LYS A 65 5.15 -9.42 -2.45
C LYS A 65 5.45 -8.03 -1.89
N SER A 66 6.70 -7.58 -2.06
CA SER A 66 7.13 -6.29 -1.52
C SER A 66 6.42 -5.12 -2.17
N GLU A 67 6.16 -5.19 -3.46
CA GLU A 67 5.41 -4.16 -4.18
C GLU A 67 3.93 -4.16 -3.80
N LEU A 68 3.32 -5.33 -3.66
CA LEU A 68 1.95 -5.45 -3.18
C LEU A 68 1.83 -4.93 -1.74
N ALA A 69 2.74 -5.32 -0.85
CA ALA A 69 2.76 -4.85 0.54
C ALA A 69 2.96 -3.33 0.63
N ALA A 70 3.85 -2.76 -0.17
CA ALA A 70 4.05 -1.31 -0.24
C ALA A 70 2.80 -0.59 -0.76
N GLY A 71 2.13 -1.13 -1.78
CA GLY A 71 0.88 -0.58 -2.30
C GLY A 71 -0.24 -0.59 -1.26
N VAL A 72 -0.39 -1.68 -0.52
CA VAL A 72 -1.36 -1.79 0.59
C VAL A 72 -1.04 -0.81 1.72
N ALA A 73 0.24 -0.70 2.11
CA ALA A 73 0.66 0.24 3.15
C ALA A 73 0.37 1.70 2.75
N LEU A 74 0.68 2.08 1.51
CA LEU A 74 0.36 3.42 0.99
C LEU A 74 -1.15 3.66 0.93
N TYR A 75 -1.94 2.67 0.53
CA TYR A 75 -3.40 2.79 0.55
C TYR A 75 -3.93 3.02 1.96
N LEU A 76 -3.50 2.24 2.94
CA LEU A 76 -3.91 2.39 4.34
C LEU A 76 -3.49 3.74 4.94
N THR A 77 -2.35 4.27 4.52
CA THR A 77 -1.84 5.56 5.00
C THR A 77 -2.54 6.75 4.34
N CYS A 78 -2.80 6.67 3.03
CA CYS A 78 -3.20 7.83 2.22
C CYS A 78 -4.61 7.75 1.67
N GLY A 79 -5.11 6.55 1.35
CA GLY A 79 -6.32 6.33 0.57
C GLY A 79 -7.53 5.84 1.35
N ASP A 80 -7.33 5.38 2.57
CA ASP A 80 -8.40 4.77 3.39
C ASP A 80 -9.28 5.80 4.13
N GLY A 81 -8.86 7.07 4.16
CA GLY A 81 -9.61 8.14 4.78
C GLY A 81 -9.53 8.19 6.31
N GLU A 82 -8.68 7.38 6.93
CA GLU A 82 -8.47 7.37 8.36
C GLU A 82 -7.54 8.51 8.77
N TRP A 83 -7.98 9.32 9.74
CA TRP A 83 -7.16 10.39 10.31
C TRP A 83 -6.19 9.83 11.35
N GLY A 84 -4.91 10.21 11.24
CA GLY A 84 -3.89 9.74 12.17
C GLY A 84 -3.63 8.24 12.08
N ALA A 85 -3.81 7.63 10.91
CA ALA A 85 -3.54 6.21 10.71
C ALA A 85 -2.06 5.90 10.93
N GLU A 86 -1.79 4.84 11.65
CA GLU A 86 -0.46 4.32 11.92
C GLU A 86 -0.28 2.97 11.25
N VAL A 87 0.61 2.90 10.27
CA VAL A 87 0.87 1.69 9.49
C VAL A 87 2.30 1.22 9.69
N TYR A 88 2.46 0.04 10.23
CA TYR A 88 3.77 -0.51 10.58
C TYR A 88 4.13 -1.72 9.73
N GLY A 89 5.35 -1.71 9.18
CA GLY A 89 5.99 -2.85 8.55
C GLY A 89 6.94 -3.53 9.53
N CYS A 90 6.70 -4.80 9.82
CA CYS A 90 7.50 -5.59 10.73
C CYS A 90 8.14 -6.77 10.02
N ALA A 91 9.38 -7.10 10.36
CA ALA A 91 10.11 -8.25 9.86
C ALA A 91 11.05 -8.81 10.93
N SER A 92 11.75 -9.91 10.63
CA SER A 92 12.71 -10.52 11.56
C SER A 92 13.89 -9.62 11.91
N ASP A 93 14.25 -8.71 11.01
CA ASP A 93 15.28 -7.71 11.23
C ASP A 93 14.94 -6.38 10.53
N ARG A 94 15.64 -5.32 10.92
CA ARG A 94 15.43 -3.97 10.38
C ARG A 94 15.72 -3.85 8.88
N GLN A 95 16.67 -4.60 8.39
CA GLN A 95 17.05 -4.56 6.98
C GLN A 95 15.92 -5.13 6.10
N GLN A 96 15.34 -6.25 6.51
CA GLN A 96 14.19 -6.83 5.82
C GLN A 96 12.94 -5.94 5.90
N ALA A 97 12.66 -5.36 7.06
CA ALA A 97 11.56 -4.40 7.20
C ALA A 97 11.73 -3.17 6.29
N SER A 98 12.97 -2.72 6.08
CA SER A 98 13.27 -1.59 5.21
C SER A 98 12.98 -1.85 3.74
N ILE A 99 12.95 -3.09 3.28
CA ILE A 99 12.68 -3.41 1.86
C ILE A 99 11.32 -2.88 1.41
N VAL A 100 10.28 -3.11 2.18
CA VAL A 100 8.93 -2.60 1.86
C VAL A 100 8.88 -1.08 1.95
N PHE A 101 9.53 -0.50 2.95
CA PHE A 101 9.64 0.96 3.07
C PHE A 101 10.31 1.60 1.87
N ASP A 102 11.44 1.07 1.43
CA ASP A 102 12.19 1.60 0.29
C ASP A 102 11.38 1.49 -1.02
N VAL A 103 10.64 0.41 -1.21
CA VAL A 103 9.69 0.26 -2.33
C VAL A 103 8.57 1.31 -2.25
N ALA A 104 8.01 1.55 -1.07
CA ALA A 104 6.98 2.57 -0.89
C ALA A 104 7.51 3.98 -1.18
N VAL A 105 8.73 4.31 -0.76
CA VAL A 105 9.39 5.59 -1.09
C VAL A 105 9.52 5.74 -2.61
N ASP A 106 9.99 4.72 -3.30
CA ASP A 106 10.13 4.74 -4.76
C ASP A 106 8.77 4.92 -5.48
N MET A 107 7.72 4.29 -5.00
CA MET A 107 6.35 4.47 -5.52
C MET A 107 5.87 5.91 -5.33
N VAL A 108 6.11 6.51 -4.17
CA VAL A 108 5.79 7.91 -3.89
C VAL A 108 6.54 8.85 -4.81
N GLU A 109 7.84 8.62 -5.01
CA GLU A 109 8.68 9.45 -5.89
C GLU A 109 8.20 9.43 -7.35
N GLN A 110 7.64 8.33 -7.81
CA GLN A 110 7.11 8.18 -9.16
C GLN A 110 5.68 8.71 -9.33
N CYS A 111 5.01 9.10 -8.26
CA CYS A 111 3.64 9.61 -8.27
C CYS A 111 3.62 11.07 -7.82
N PRO A 112 3.53 12.07 -8.73
CA PRO A 112 3.57 13.48 -8.37
C PRO A 112 2.50 13.90 -7.35
N ALA A 113 1.32 13.30 -7.42
CA ALA A 113 0.23 13.58 -6.51
C ALA A 113 0.55 13.15 -5.05
N LEU A 114 1.21 12.01 -4.87
CA LEU A 114 1.66 11.53 -3.56
C LEU A 114 2.90 12.28 -3.08
N LYS A 115 3.84 12.55 -3.97
CA LYS A 115 5.08 13.26 -3.65
C LYS A 115 4.83 14.64 -3.03
N LYS A 116 3.79 15.34 -3.47
CA LYS A 116 3.39 16.65 -2.90
C LYS A 116 2.83 16.55 -1.48
N ARG A 117 2.23 15.42 -1.12
CA ARG A 117 1.49 15.22 0.13
C ARG A 117 2.24 14.39 1.17
N ILE A 118 3.21 13.59 0.74
CA ILE A 118 3.98 12.70 1.60
C ILE A 118 5.36 13.28 1.84
N LYS A 119 5.78 13.29 3.11
CA LYS A 119 7.14 13.63 3.53
C LYS A 119 7.87 12.37 3.97
N PRO A 120 8.89 11.91 3.24
CA PRO A 120 9.75 10.83 3.72
C PRO A 120 10.70 11.33 4.81
N VAL A 121 10.82 10.57 5.89
CA VAL A 121 11.78 10.78 6.98
C VAL A 121 12.69 9.56 7.01
N MET A 122 13.79 9.61 6.26
CA MET A 122 14.65 8.46 5.99
C MET A 122 15.35 7.92 7.24
N SER A 123 15.72 8.79 8.19
CA SER A 123 16.42 8.40 9.42
C SER A 123 15.64 7.42 10.29
N VAL A 124 14.32 7.57 10.32
CA VAL A 124 13.41 6.72 11.11
C VAL A 124 12.56 5.79 10.23
N LYS A 125 12.83 5.76 8.92
CA LYS A 125 12.08 4.95 7.95
C LYS A 125 10.56 5.16 8.04
N ARG A 126 10.13 6.43 7.91
CA ARG A 126 8.73 6.84 8.01
C ARG A 126 8.30 7.65 6.79
N LEU A 127 7.10 7.40 6.30
CA LEU A 127 6.40 8.23 5.33
C LEU A 127 5.24 8.93 6.04
N VAL A 128 5.23 10.26 6.03
CA VAL A 128 4.18 11.06 6.69
C VAL A 128 3.26 11.64 5.62
N TYR A 129 1.99 11.24 5.67
CA TYR A 129 0.93 11.79 4.83
C TYR A 129 0.32 13.01 5.52
N LYS A 130 0.67 14.20 5.05
CA LYS A 130 0.32 15.47 5.69
C LYS A 130 -1.19 15.73 5.82
N PRO A 131 -2.04 15.43 4.81
CA PRO A 131 -3.46 15.79 4.88
C PRO A 131 -4.22 15.20 6.06
N THR A 132 -3.87 13.98 6.50
CA THR A 132 -4.52 13.29 7.62
C THR A 132 -3.59 13.06 8.80
N ASN A 133 -2.34 13.54 8.72
CA ASN A 133 -1.29 13.28 9.71
C ASN A 133 -1.08 11.78 10.00
N SER A 134 -1.16 10.97 8.95
CA SER A 134 -0.98 9.52 8.99
C SER A 134 0.46 9.11 8.60
N TYR A 135 0.93 7.95 9.06
CA TYR A 135 2.26 7.45 8.72
C TYR A 135 2.37 5.93 8.74
#